data_f19693df993f67a0685e88ddeb37a4d2
#
_entry.id   f19693df993f67a0685e88ddeb37a4d2
#
_cell.length_a   1.000
_cell.length_b   1.000
_cell.length_c   1.000
_cell.angle_alpha   90.00
_cell.angle_beta   90.00
_cell.angle_gamma   90.00
#
_symmetry.space_group_name_H-M   'P 1'
#
loop_
_entity.id
_entity.type
_entity.pdbx_description
1 polymer ?
#
loop_
_entity_poly.entity_id
_entity_poly.type
_entity_poly.pdbx_seq_one_letter_code
_entity_poly.pdbx_strand_id
1 'polypeptide(L)'
;MCRGQPGNHNAVMTSRISHTSFDAIDAYTQSLFWSQVLDFIEDPEDPNLPEHEECLITSRDGSQLLLFITVPDAKQVKNRVHLDLRPADRSREEEVERVIGLGATFLADFRRPDGSGWITLADPEGNEFCILSRRPAGSGATT
;
A
#
# COMPACT_ATOMS: atom_id res chain seq x y z
N MET A 1 16.97 -37.66 17.73
CA MET A 1 16.55 -36.57 16.83
C MET A 1 15.04 -36.48 16.85
N CYS A 2 14.50 -35.60 17.63
CA CYS A 2 13.07 -35.32 17.59
C CYS A 2 12.78 -34.52 16.31
N ARG A 3 12.18 -35.18 15.34
CA ARG A 3 11.54 -34.45 14.23
C ARG A 3 10.34 -33.74 14.83
N GLY A 4 10.45 -32.44 14.97
CA GLY A 4 9.30 -31.63 15.33
C GLY A 4 8.20 -31.92 14.33
N GLN A 5 7.08 -32.40 14.81
CA GLN A 5 5.86 -32.49 13.99
C GLN A 5 5.54 -31.09 13.53
N PRO A 6 5.15 -30.89 12.27
CA PRO A 6 4.63 -29.61 11.84
C PRO A 6 3.44 -29.28 12.75
N GLY A 7 3.57 -28.20 13.52
CA GLY A 7 2.51 -27.76 14.40
C GLY A 7 1.22 -27.71 13.61
N ASN A 8 0.19 -28.28 14.18
CA ASN A 8 -1.14 -28.23 13.58
C ASN A 8 -1.63 -26.79 13.63
N HIS A 9 -1.38 -26.00 12.56
CA HIS A 9 -1.79 -24.61 12.46
C HIS A 9 -3.31 -24.44 12.62
N ASN A 10 -4.08 -25.53 12.51
CA ASN A 10 -5.55 -25.49 12.71
C ASN A 10 -5.95 -25.44 14.18
N ALA A 11 -5.00 -25.65 15.13
CA ALA A 11 -5.31 -25.68 16.56
C ALA A 11 -5.22 -24.31 17.23
N VAL A 12 -4.64 -23.28 16.58
CA VAL A 12 -4.45 -21.95 17.17
C VAL A 12 -5.50 -20.99 16.61
N MET A 13 -6.40 -20.56 17.49
CA MET A 13 -7.45 -19.58 17.14
C MET A 13 -6.86 -18.19 17.27
N THR A 14 -6.45 -17.61 16.16
CA THR A 14 -5.94 -16.24 16.07
C THR A 14 -6.82 -15.39 15.17
N SER A 15 -6.60 -14.09 15.17
CA SER A 15 -7.19 -13.17 14.20
C SER A 15 -6.31 -13.08 12.96
N ARG A 16 -6.92 -12.69 11.86
CA ARG A 16 -6.23 -12.34 10.61
C ARG A 16 -6.68 -10.97 10.16
N ILE A 17 -5.85 -10.28 9.42
CA ILE A 17 -6.23 -9.00 8.81
C ILE A 17 -7.20 -9.32 7.67
N SER A 18 -8.43 -8.81 7.77
CA SER A 18 -9.41 -8.92 6.69
C SER A 18 -9.06 -7.95 5.57
N HIS A 19 -8.92 -6.68 5.93
CA HIS A 19 -8.59 -5.60 5.01
C HIS A 19 -8.05 -4.42 5.82
N THR A 20 -7.44 -3.46 5.12
CA THR A 20 -7.02 -2.18 5.69
C THR A 20 -7.96 -1.10 5.21
N SER A 21 -8.51 -0.31 6.12
CA SER A 21 -9.42 0.78 5.80
C SER A 21 -8.73 2.12 5.91
N PHE A 22 -8.97 3.00 4.95
CA PHE A 22 -8.53 4.39 4.93
C PHE A 22 -9.75 5.29 4.96
N ASP A 23 -9.82 6.17 5.94
CA ASP A 23 -10.79 7.24 5.93
C ASP A 23 -10.38 8.27 4.86
N ALA A 24 -11.34 8.79 4.14
CA ALA A 24 -11.09 9.68 3.00
C ALA A 24 -12.20 10.72 2.87
N ILE A 25 -11.88 11.89 2.35
CA ILE A 25 -12.90 12.85 1.94
C ILE A 25 -13.60 12.37 0.66
N ASP A 26 -12.80 11.76 -0.24
CA ASP A 26 -13.30 11.23 -1.52
C ASP A 26 -12.78 9.80 -1.69
N ALA A 27 -13.59 8.84 -1.22
CA ALA A 27 -13.23 7.42 -1.27
C ALA A 27 -13.00 6.94 -2.70
N TYR A 28 -13.78 7.40 -3.66
CA TYR A 28 -13.65 6.98 -5.06
C TYR A 28 -12.31 7.42 -5.66
N THR A 29 -11.96 8.69 -5.53
CA THR A 29 -10.69 9.21 -6.05
C THR A 29 -9.49 8.53 -5.40
N GLN A 30 -9.55 8.26 -4.10
CA GLN A 30 -8.52 7.50 -3.39
C GLN A 30 -8.40 6.07 -3.94
N SER A 31 -9.52 5.41 -4.18
CA SER A 31 -9.50 4.05 -4.74
C SER A 31 -8.86 4.02 -6.14
N LEU A 32 -9.09 5.03 -6.97
CA LEU A 32 -8.46 5.12 -8.29
C LEU A 32 -6.95 5.30 -8.19
N PHE A 33 -6.50 6.21 -7.33
CA PHE A 33 -5.07 6.44 -7.13
C PHE A 33 -4.36 5.16 -6.68
N TRP A 34 -4.85 4.54 -5.62
CA TRP A 34 -4.21 3.35 -5.06
C TRP A 34 -4.32 2.12 -5.97
N SER A 35 -5.40 2.00 -6.74
CA SER A 35 -5.50 0.96 -7.78
C SER A 35 -4.37 1.05 -8.79
N GLN A 36 -4.03 2.26 -9.22
CA GLN A 36 -2.96 2.49 -10.19
C GLN A 36 -1.57 2.32 -9.58
N VAL A 37 -1.38 2.74 -8.34
CA VAL A 37 -0.10 2.56 -7.65
C VAL A 37 0.22 1.08 -7.46
N LEU A 38 -0.77 0.29 -7.02
CA LEU A 38 -0.58 -1.09 -6.58
C LEU A 38 -0.96 -2.13 -7.64
N ASP A 39 -1.53 -1.73 -8.76
CA ASP A 39 -2.16 -2.63 -9.73
C ASP A 39 -3.23 -3.51 -9.08
N PHE A 40 -4.01 -2.91 -8.20
CA PHE A 40 -5.19 -3.55 -7.59
C PHE A 40 -6.40 -3.32 -8.48
N ILE A 41 -7.38 -4.19 -8.32
CA ILE A 41 -8.60 -4.18 -9.14
C ILE A 41 -9.84 -4.02 -8.27
N GLU A 42 -10.91 -3.50 -8.88
CA GLU A 42 -12.23 -3.50 -8.27
C GLU A 42 -12.98 -4.79 -8.63
N ASP A 43 -14.03 -5.10 -7.88
CA ASP A 43 -14.91 -6.21 -8.20
C ASP A 43 -15.77 -5.85 -9.44
N PRO A 44 -15.67 -6.60 -10.54
CA PRO A 44 -16.46 -6.32 -11.74
C PRO A 44 -17.99 -6.38 -11.50
N GLU A 45 -18.43 -7.14 -10.51
CA GLU A 45 -19.85 -7.26 -10.16
C GLU A 45 -20.33 -6.18 -9.20
N ASP A 46 -19.41 -5.46 -8.57
CA ASP A 46 -19.70 -4.36 -7.65
C ASP A 46 -18.66 -3.23 -7.87
N PRO A 47 -18.71 -2.57 -9.04
CA PRO A 47 -17.73 -1.54 -9.37
C PRO A 47 -17.89 -0.33 -8.47
N ASN A 48 -16.75 0.33 -8.19
CA ASN A 48 -16.73 1.57 -7.44
C ASN A 48 -17.26 2.73 -8.29
N LEU A 49 -18.06 3.58 -7.70
CA LEU A 49 -18.66 4.74 -8.36
C LEU A 49 -18.39 6.01 -7.54
N PRO A 50 -18.38 7.20 -8.18
CA PRO A 50 -18.06 8.45 -7.48
C PRO A 50 -18.96 8.77 -6.29
N GLU A 51 -20.21 8.31 -6.30
CA GLU A 51 -21.19 8.54 -5.24
C GLU A 51 -21.12 7.54 -4.09
N HIS A 52 -20.29 6.50 -4.21
CA HIS A 52 -20.20 5.49 -3.17
C HIS A 52 -19.44 6.01 -1.95
N GLU A 53 -19.99 5.76 -0.77
CA GLU A 53 -19.32 6.09 0.49
C GLU A 53 -18.16 5.16 0.81
N GLU A 54 -18.19 3.94 0.27
CA GLU A 54 -17.15 2.94 0.44
C GLU A 54 -16.69 2.41 -0.92
N CYS A 55 -15.38 2.35 -1.12
CA CYS A 55 -14.77 1.83 -2.34
C CYS A 55 -13.69 0.82 -1.99
N LEU A 56 -13.88 -0.42 -2.43
CA LEU A 56 -12.96 -1.53 -2.17
C LEU A 56 -12.10 -1.80 -3.40
N ILE A 57 -10.81 -2.05 -3.17
CA ILE A 57 -9.90 -2.58 -4.19
C ILE A 57 -9.15 -3.78 -3.62
N THR A 58 -8.78 -4.71 -4.49
CA THR A 58 -8.10 -5.94 -4.09
C THR A 58 -6.89 -6.22 -4.97
N SER A 59 -5.89 -6.88 -4.39
CA SER A 59 -4.82 -7.45 -5.20
C SER A 59 -5.40 -8.50 -6.16
N ARG A 60 -4.70 -8.75 -7.27
CA ARG A 60 -5.21 -9.68 -8.30
C ARG A 60 -5.39 -11.10 -7.77
N ASP A 61 -4.57 -11.51 -6.79
CA ASP A 61 -4.71 -12.81 -6.13
C ASP A 61 -5.71 -12.81 -4.97
N GLY A 62 -6.31 -11.65 -4.64
CA GLY A 62 -7.29 -11.51 -3.58
C GLY A 62 -6.72 -11.51 -2.16
N SER A 63 -5.40 -11.57 -1.99
CA SER A 63 -4.78 -11.68 -0.66
C SER A 63 -4.74 -10.36 0.11
N GLN A 64 -4.79 -9.23 -0.58
CA GLN A 64 -4.72 -7.91 0.03
C GLN A 64 -5.93 -7.08 -0.41
N LEU A 65 -6.58 -6.47 0.55
CA LEU A 65 -7.76 -5.64 0.32
C LEU A 65 -7.56 -4.28 0.99
N LEU A 66 -7.88 -3.21 0.25
CA LEU A 66 -7.94 -1.85 0.78
C LEU A 66 -9.35 -1.32 0.61
N LEU A 67 -9.90 -0.78 1.68
CA LEU A 67 -11.23 -0.16 1.69
C LEU A 67 -11.08 1.33 1.99
N PHE A 68 -11.66 2.17 1.14
CA PHE A 68 -11.70 3.62 1.33
C PHE A 68 -13.10 4.00 1.78
N ILE A 69 -13.19 4.71 2.90
CA ILE A 69 -14.46 5.06 3.55
C ILE A 69 -14.57 6.57 3.63
N THR A 70 -15.64 7.13 3.08
CA THR A 70 -15.88 8.56 3.10
C THR A 70 -16.20 9.03 4.52
N VAL A 71 -15.45 10.02 4.99
CA VAL A 71 -15.65 10.69 6.28
C VAL A 71 -15.70 12.20 6.06
N PRO A 72 -16.32 12.96 7.00
CA PRO A 72 -16.46 14.41 6.83
C PRO A 72 -15.19 15.21 7.11
N ASP A 73 -14.20 14.62 7.80
CA ASP A 73 -13.03 15.35 8.29
C ASP A 73 -11.79 15.01 7.48
N ALA A 74 -11.07 16.05 7.02
CA ALA A 74 -9.78 15.88 6.38
C ALA A 74 -8.71 15.48 7.40
N LYS A 75 -7.67 14.80 6.89
CA LYS A 75 -6.50 14.43 7.68
C LYS A 75 -5.82 15.69 8.26
N GLN A 76 -5.52 15.67 9.57
CA GLN A 76 -4.91 16.80 10.28
C GLN A 76 -3.48 16.52 10.74
N VAL A 77 -3.19 15.29 11.15
CA VAL A 77 -1.92 14.90 11.75
C VAL A 77 -1.25 13.80 10.93
N LYS A 78 0.05 13.62 11.14
CA LYS A 78 0.79 12.53 10.48
C LYS A 78 0.15 11.18 10.78
N ASN A 79 0.06 10.31 9.75
CA ASN A 79 -0.44 8.95 9.92
C ASN A 79 0.41 8.17 10.92
N ARG A 80 -0.25 7.43 11.80
CA ARG A 80 0.45 6.51 12.71
C ARG A 80 0.81 5.20 12.02
N VAL A 81 0.04 4.80 11.01
CA VAL A 81 0.31 3.64 10.15
C VAL A 81 0.54 4.16 8.74
N HIS A 82 1.59 3.69 8.09
CA HIS A 82 1.88 4.04 6.71
C HIS A 82 2.28 2.80 5.91
N LEU A 83 1.98 2.80 4.63
CA LEU A 83 2.37 1.73 3.74
C LEU A 83 3.81 1.97 3.27
N ASP A 84 4.61 0.91 3.27
CA ASP A 84 5.96 0.91 2.71
C ASP A 84 5.94 0.02 1.47
N LEU A 85 6.23 0.61 0.30
CA LEU A 85 6.11 -0.04 -0.98
C LEU A 85 7.48 -0.38 -1.56
N ARG A 86 7.58 -1.54 -2.21
CA ARG A 86 8.75 -1.89 -3.04
C ARG A 86 8.33 -1.97 -4.49
N PRO A 87 9.04 -1.29 -5.39
CA PRO A 87 8.78 -1.43 -6.82
C PRO A 87 8.98 -2.88 -7.27
N ALA A 88 8.10 -3.36 -8.13
CA ALA A 88 8.16 -4.74 -8.61
C ALA A 88 9.21 -4.91 -9.72
N ASP A 89 9.30 -3.97 -10.66
CA ASP A 89 10.06 -4.12 -11.91
C ASP A 89 10.88 -2.89 -12.30
N ARG A 90 10.98 -1.90 -11.45
CA ARG A 90 11.71 -0.65 -11.74
C ARG A 90 12.46 -0.16 -10.51
N SER A 91 13.32 0.84 -10.69
CA SER A 91 14.04 1.44 -9.57
C SER A 91 13.09 2.24 -8.67
N ARG A 92 13.54 2.50 -7.45
CA ARG A 92 12.82 3.40 -6.53
C ARG A 92 12.58 4.76 -7.17
N GLU A 93 13.59 5.31 -7.81
CA GLU A 93 13.55 6.64 -8.42
C GLU A 93 12.53 6.70 -9.56
N GLU A 94 12.50 5.68 -10.40
CA GLU A 94 11.51 5.55 -11.47
C GLU A 94 10.09 5.41 -10.90
N GLU A 95 9.94 4.64 -9.83
CA GLU A 95 8.64 4.46 -9.17
C GLU A 95 8.14 5.75 -8.54
N VAL A 96 9.02 6.52 -7.89
CA VAL A 96 8.67 7.83 -7.33
C VAL A 96 8.12 8.76 -8.42
N GLU A 97 8.79 8.83 -9.58
CA GLU A 97 8.33 9.66 -10.69
C GLU A 97 6.96 9.19 -11.20
N ARG A 98 6.78 7.87 -11.34
CA ARG A 98 5.50 7.30 -11.78
C ARG A 98 4.37 7.66 -10.83
N VAL A 99 4.58 7.50 -9.54
CA VAL A 99 3.55 7.70 -8.52
C VAL A 99 3.23 9.18 -8.36
N ILE A 100 4.22 10.07 -8.46
CA ILE A 100 3.99 11.52 -8.52
C ILE A 100 3.12 11.89 -9.72
N GLY A 101 3.38 11.28 -10.88
CA GLY A 101 2.55 11.47 -12.07
C GLY A 101 1.12 11.02 -11.89
N LEU A 102 0.84 10.10 -10.96
CA LEU A 102 -0.51 9.64 -10.63
C LEU A 102 -1.23 10.55 -9.62
N GLY A 103 -0.51 11.47 -8.96
CA GLY A 103 -1.12 12.41 -8.03
C GLY A 103 -0.49 12.47 -6.64
N ALA A 104 0.58 11.74 -6.39
CA ALA A 104 1.31 11.83 -5.11
C ALA A 104 2.14 13.10 -5.04
N THR A 105 2.46 13.50 -3.81
CA THR A 105 3.32 14.65 -3.52
C THR A 105 4.58 14.19 -2.81
N PHE A 106 5.74 14.69 -3.21
CA PHE A 106 7.01 14.43 -2.53
C PHE A 106 7.01 15.13 -1.16
N LEU A 107 7.47 14.41 -0.12
CA LEU A 107 7.59 14.96 1.23
C LEU A 107 9.05 14.99 1.72
N ALA A 108 9.78 13.87 1.65
CA ALA A 108 11.11 13.79 2.21
C ALA A 108 11.93 12.66 1.59
N ASP A 109 13.25 12.86 1.56
CA ASP A 109 14.21 11.89 1.03
C ASP A 109 15.06 11.35 2.17
N PHE A 110 14.96 10.06 2.43
CA PHE A 110 15.72 9.34 3.45
C PHE A 110 16.63 8.29 2.83
N ARG A 111 17.00 8.46 1.56
CA ARG A 111 17.96 7.54 0.91
C ARG A 111 19.33 7.66 1.56
N ARG A 112 20.02 6.53 1.63
CA ARG A 112 21.38 6.46 2.14
C ARG A 112 22.38 6.22 0.99
N PRO A 113 23.67 6.59 1.18
CA PRO A 113 24.67 6.38 0.14
C PRO A 113 24.86 4.92 -0.30
N ASP A 114 24.55 3.97 0.55
CA ASP A 114 24.65 2.54 0.26
C ASP A 114 23.46 2.00 -0.58
N GLY A 115 22.52 2.86 -0.97
CA GLY A 115 21.35 2.48 -1.73
C GLY A 115 20.14 2.08 -0.89
N SER A 116 20.28 1.99 0.43
CA SER A 116 19.18 1.73 1.35
C SER A 116 18.37 3.00 1.62
N GLY A 117 17.38 2.89 2.48
CA GLY A 117 16.50 3.99 2.84
C GLY A 117 15.26 4.06 1.96
N TRP A 118 14.59 5.21 2.01
CA TRP A 118 13.29 5.35 1.35
C TRP A 118 13.03 6.80 0.98
N ILE A 119 12.00 7.00 0.17
CA ILE A 119 11.46 8.32 -0.13
C ILE A 119 10.02 8.35 0.38
N THR A 120 9.68 9.38 1.13
CA THR A 120 8.33 9.57 1.67
C THR A 120 7.52 10.47 0.75
N LEU A 121 6.34 9.99 0.39
CA LEU A 121 5.37 10.71 -0.42
C LEU A 121 4.05 10.84 0.34
N ALA A 122 3.17 11.67 -0.16
CA ALA A 122 1.79 11.76 0.31
C ALA A 122 0.85 11.38 -0.83
N ASP A 123 -0.23 10.67 -0.51
CA ASP A 123 -1.30 10.39 -1.47
C ASP A 123 -2.16 11.65 -1.69
N PRO A 124 -3.18 11.61 -2.56
CA PRO A 124 -3.98 12.81 -2.85
C PRO A 124 -4.67 13.43 -1.65
N GLU A 125 -4.86 12.70 -0.56
CA GLU A 125 -5.45 13.22 0.67
C GLU A 125 -4.43 13.50 1.77
N GLY A 126 -3.14 13.41 1.45
CA GLY A 126 -2.07 13.73 2.38
C GLY A 126 -1.58 12.56 3.22
N ASN A 127 -2.05 11.34 2.99
CA ASN A 127 -1.57 10.18 3.74
C ASN A 127 -0.13 9.85 3.36
N GLU A 128 0.75 9.82 4.34
CA GLU A 128 2.17 9.51 4.15
C GLU A 128 2.34 8.03 3.81
N PHE A 129 3.17 7.76 2.81
CA PHE A 129 3.62 6.41 2.47
C PHE A 129 5.05 6.49 1.94
N CYS A 130 5.74 5.36 1.90
CA CYS A 130 7.16 5.31 1.55
C CYS A 130 7.40 4.40 0.36
N ILE A 131 8.34 4.80 -0.49
CA ILE A 131 8.88 3.95 -1.56
C ILE A 131 10.27 3.50 -1.14
N LEU A 132 10.42 2.21 -0.97
CA LEU A 132 11.68 1.56 -0.62
C LEU A 132 12.45 1.19 -1.89
N SER A 133 13.69 0.73 -1.73
CA SER A 133 14.42 0.18 -2.87
C SER A 133 13.72 -1.08 -3.41
N ARG A 134 13.97 -1.40 -4.67
CA ARG A 134 13.42 -2.60 -5.31
C ARG A 134 13.78 -3.87 -4.57
N ARG A 135 14.98 -3.92 -3.97
CA ARG A 135 15.48 -5.06 -3.21
C ARG A 135 15.72 -4.69 -1.76
N PRO A 136 15.36 -5.57 -0.80
CA PRO A 136 15.71 -5.35 0.60
C PRO A 136 17.21 -5.21 0.78
N ALA A 137 17.62 -4.39 1.77
CA ALA A 137 19.02 -4.26 2.16
C ALA A 137 19.56 -5.63 2.58
N GLY A 138 20.78 -5.98 2.12
CA GLY A 138 21.42 -7.24 2.47
C GLY A 138 20.90 -8.46 1.71
N SER A 139 19.88 -8.33 0.84
CA SER A 139 19.54 -9.41 -0.08
C SER A 139 20.63 -9.44 -1.15
N GLY A 140 21.39 -10.52 -1.19
CA GLY A 140 22.37 -10.72 -2.25
C GLY A 140 21.73 -10.55 -3.62
N ALA A 141 22.55 -10.21 -4.64
CA ALA A 141 22.11 -10.12 -6.01
C ALA A 141 21.69 -11.51 -6.51
N THR A 142 20.58 -12.00 -6.04
CA THR A 142 19.92 -13.14 -6.64
C THR A 142 19.11 -12.63 -7.80
N THR A 143 19.52 -13.04 -8.94
CA THR A 143 18.80 -12.92 -10.19
C THR A 143 17.39 -13.47 -10.08
#